data_989ba8dd094c644f5a84599ec533864e
#
_entry.id   989ba8dd094c644f5a84599ec533864e
#
_cell.length_a   1.000
_cell.length_b   1.000
_cell.length_c   1.000
_cell.angle_alpha   90.00
_cell.angle_beta   90.00
_cell.angle_gamma   90.00
#
_symmetry.space_group_name_H-M   'P 1'
#
loop_
_entity.id
_entity.type
_entity.pdbx_description
1 polymer ?
#
loop_
_entity_poly.entity_id
_entity_poly.type
_entity_poly.pdbx_seq_one_letter_code
_entity_poly.pdbx_strand_id
1 'polypeptide(L)'
;MKFFLIAGEASGDLHASNLMKTLRAKDSHACFVGLGGDKMRAEGCDIRVDYRDMAYMGFVAVLQNLDKVKRNFRIAKQSILEERPDVLILIDYPSFNLKIAKFCKQYLPNTRVVYYIPPKIWAWKKWRVHSIAKYCDEILGIFPFEPAFYAKYGYQCHYVGNPTADSIRTFNLQPAGRSTARKASNLPTTGASVDLLPTIALLPGSRCSEISHCLPTMLEAAREVAGDNYQIIVVAAPGIDDSFYQPYLNNEVLTRYPYATLAQAKAAVVNSGTATLEAALIGCPQTAVYHVTGSKYLEKLLRPIMFSIPHFTLVNIIPKQEIIQELIASRFTKENVAHELERLLNDEPYRQTMLNNYQNLWVLLGNQSAAESAAEYIISTR
;
A
#
# COMPACT_ATOMS: atom_id res chain seq x y z
N MET A 1 -22.05 17.50 -9.28
CA MET A 1 -22.47 16.20 -8.67
C MET A 1 -22.15 16.19 -7.19
N LYS A 2 -22.95 15.48 -6.38
CA LYS A 2 -22.66 15.24 -4.96
C LYS A 2 -22.08 13.85 -4.75
N PHE A 3 -20.90 13.79 -4.16
CA PHE A 3 -20.16 12.56 -3.90
C PHE A 3 -20.09 12.28 -2.40
N PHE A 4 -20.31 11.02 -2.02
CA PHE A 4 -20.03 10.56 -0.66
C PHE A 4 -18.88 9.54 -0.71
N LEU A 5 -17.76 9.83 -0.04
CA LEU A 5 -16.57 8.98 -0.08
C LEU A 5 -16.34 8.31 1.28
N ILE A 6 -15.89 7.05 1.25
CA ILE A 6 -15.52 6.33 2.48
C ILE A 6 -14.11 5.76 2.34
N ALA A 7 -13.19 6.33 3.12
CA ALA A 7 -11.82 5.89 3.29
C ALA A 7 -11.55 5.58 4.77
N GLY A 8 -11.29 4.33 5.09
CA GLY A 8 -11.14 3.85 6.48
C GLY A 8 -9.71 3.84 7.00
N GLU A 9 -8.73 4.29 6.21
CA GLU A 9 -7.30 4.24 6.53
C GLU A 9 -6.55 5.40 5.88
N ALA A 10 -5.33 5.69 6.35
CA ALA A 10 -4.50 6.79 5.83
C ALA A 10 -4.19 6.67 4.33
N SER A 11 -3.97 5.46 3.82
CA SER A 11 -3.77 5.20 2.39
C SER A 11 -5.04 5.49 1.59
N GLY A 12 -6.20 5.10 2.12
CA GLY A 12 -7.50 5.39 1.53
C GLY A 12 -7.78 6.90 1.47
N ASP A 13 -7.45 7.64 2.53
CA ASP A 13 -7.57 9.11 2.59
C ASP A 13 -6.73 9.79 1.50
N LEU A 14 -5.49 9.32 1.29
CA LEU A 14 -4.62 9.81 0.20
C LEU A 14 -5.21 9.50 -1.18
N HIS A 15 -5.70 8.28 -1.41
CA HIS A 15 -6.26 7.92 -2.71
C HIS A 15 -7.58 8.65 -2.99
N ALA A 16 -8.41 8.83 -1.96
CA ALA A 16 -9.63 9.62 -2.03
C ALA A 16 -9.34 11.08 -2.38
N SER A 17 -8.39 11.71 -1.71
CA SER A 17 -8.04 13.12 -1.95
C SER A 17 -7.54 13.35 -3.39
N ASN A 18 -6.70 12.44 -3.92
CA ASN A 18 -6.25 12.50 -5.31
C ASN A 18 -7.42 12.35 -6.29
N LEU A 19 -8.34 11.43 -6.04
CA LEU A 19 -9.54 11.26 -6.86
C LEU A 19 -10.45 12.50 -6.79
N MET A 20 -10.67 13.07 -5.61
CA MET A 20 -11.47 14.30 -5.42
C MET A 20 -10.91 15.48 -6.19
N LYS A 21 -9.58 15.67 -6.14
CA LYS A 21 -8.90 16.73 -6.91
C LYS A 21 -9.20 16.60 -8.41
N THR A 22 -9.14 15.38 -8.94
CA THR A 22 -9.41 15.12 -10.35
C THR A 22 -10.90 15.25 -10.69
N LEU A 23 -11.80 14.77 -9.84
CA LEU A 23 -13.24 14.95 -10.01
C LEU A 23 -13.63 16.42 -10.04
N ARG A 24 -13.04 17.25 -9.16
CA ARG A 24 -13.28 18.69 -9.14
C ARG A 24 -12.77 19.39 -10.39
N ALA A 25 -11.64 18.95 -10.95
CA ALA A 25 -11.13 19.48 -12.21
C ALA A 25 -12.07 19.21 -13.39
N LYS A 26 -12.85 18.11 -13.33
CA LYS A 26 -13.83 17.73 -14.36
C LYS A 26 -15.26 18.24 -14.08
N ASP A 27 -15.61 18.47 -12.82
CA ASP A 27 -16.89 19.05 -12.39
C ASP A 27 -16.62 20.09 -11.31
N SER A 28 -16.57 21.37 -11.71
CA SER A 28 -16.31 22.50 -10.80
C SER A 28 -17.37 22.67 -9.71
N HIS A 29 -18.56 22.07 -9.88
CA HIS A 29 -19.66 22.06 -8.90
C HIS A 29 -19.69 20.78 -8.06
N ALA A 30 -18.64 19.94 -8.13
CA ALA A 30 -18.57 18.74 -7.32
C ALA A 30 -18.53 19.06 -5.83
N CYS A 31 -19.47 18.47 -5.07
CA CYS A 31 -19.56 18.56 -3.62
C CYS A 31 -19.14 17.23 -3.01
N PHE A 32 -18.33 17.28 -1.96
CA PHE A 32 -17.77 16.09 -1.32
C PHE A 32 -18.12 16.04 0.17
N VAL A 33 -18.71 14.93 0.59
CA VAL A 33 -18.97 14.60 1.99
C VAL A 33 -18.44 13.20 2.22
N GLY A 34 -18.01 12.85 3.42
CA GLY A 34 -17.58 11.47 3.62
C GLY A 34 -16.95 11.14 4.96
N LEU A 35 -16.33 9.98 4.98
CA LEU A 35 -15.51 9.46 6.06
C LEU A 35 -14.08 9.36 5.54
N GLY A 36 -13.12 10.00 6.23
CA GLY A 36 -11.74 10.08 5.76
C GLY A 36 -10.87 10.85 6.73
N GLY A 37 -9.90 11.61 6.24
CA GLY A 37 -8.97 12.34 7.09
C GLY A 37 -8.56 13.70 6.56
N ASP A 38 -7.35 14.12 6.96
CA ASP A 38 -6.86 15.47 6.71
C ASP A 38 -6.60 15.75 5.22
N LYS A 39 -6.24 14.74 4.44
CA LYS A 39 -6.00 14.92 2.99
C LYS A 39 -7.30 15.15 2.23
N MET A 40 -8.35 14.40 2.52
CA MET A 40 -9.69 14.65 1.96
C MET A 40 -10.23 16.01 2.44
N ARG A 41 -10.01 16.37 3.71
CA ARG A 41 -10.42 17.66 4.26
C ARG A 41 -9.71 18.82 3.55
N ALA A 42 -8.42 18.69 3.26
CA ALA A 42 -7.65 19.67 2.49
C ALA A 42 -8.20 19.89 1.07
N GLU A 43 -8.80 18.85 0.47
CA GLU A 43 -9.51 18.94 -0.82
C GLU A 43 -10.98 19.34 -0.66
N GLY A 44 -11.39 19.86 0.49
CA GLY A 44 -12.73 20.41 0.74
C GLY A 44 -13.84 19.37 0.94
N CYS A 45 -13.50 18.18 1.46
CA CYS A 45 -14.49 17.20 1.91
C CYS A 45 -15.03 17.57 3.28
N ASP A 46 -16.35 17.54 3.44
CA ASP A 46 -16.99 17.60 4.75
C ASP A 46 -16.86 16.22 5.43
N ILE A 47 -15.93 16.10 6.35
CA ILE A 47 -15.59 14.84 7.03
C ILE A 47 -16.50 14.63 8.24
N ARG A 48 -17.36 13.61 8.18
CA ARG A 48 -18.30 13.22 9.24
C ARG A 48 -17.68 12.32 10.30
N VAL A 49 -16.71 11.48 9.93
CA VAL A 49 -15.94 10.62 10.84
C VAL A 49 -14.51 10.57 10.35
N ASP A 50 -13.56 10.82 11.25
CA ASP A 50 -12.13 10.69 10.93
C ASP A 50 -11.74 9.20 10.87
N TYR A 51 -10.88 8.82 9.89
CA TYR A 51 -10.44 7.42 9.75
C TYR A 51 -9.68 6.92 10.99
N ARG A 52 -9.05 7.80 11.78
CA ARG A 52 -8.38 7.44 13.04
C ARG A 52 -9.37 6.84 14.05
N ASP A 53 -10.63 7.25 13.98
CA ASP A 53 -11.73 6.69 14.79
C ASP A 53 -12.34 5.42 14.16
N MET A 54 -11.89 5.02 12.97
CA MET A 54 -12.39 3.83 12.24
C MET A 54 -11.40 2.68 12.22
N ALA A 55 -10.10 2.95 12.37
CA ALA A 55 -8.99 2.03 12.15
C ALA A 55 -8.84 0.97 13.25
N TYR A 56 -9.88 0.16 13.46
CA TYR A 56 -9.81 -1.01 14.35
C TYR A 56 -9.47 -2.25 13.51
N MET A 57 -8.19 -2.65 13.50
CA MET A 57 -7.74 -3.86 12.81
C MET A 57 -7.57 -5.03 13.75
N GLY A 58 -8.04 -6.19 13.30
CA GLY A 58 -7.99 -7.44 14.05
C GLY A 58 -9.25 -7.69 14.88
N PHE A 59 -9.53 -8.98 15.12
CA PHE A 59 -10.75 -9.43 15.79
C PHE A 59 -10.87 -8.90 17.22
N VAL A 60 -9.77 -8.86 17.96
CA VAL A 60 -9.74 -8.39 19.36
C VAL A 60 -9.99 -6.88 19.44
N ALA A 61 -9.34 -6.08 18.59
CA ALA A 61 -9.52 -4.62 18.56
C ALA A 61 -10.95 -4.23 18.17
N VAL A 62 -11.56 -4.97 17.25
CA VAL A 62 -12.97 -4.77 16.88
C VAL A 62 -13.91 -5.12 18.01
N LEU A 63 -13.67 -6.22 18.75
CA LEU A 63 -14.47 -6.60 19.90
C LEU A 63 -14.40 -5.57 21.03
N GLN A 64 -13.23 -5.04 21.33
CA GLN A 64 -13.01 -4.01 22.35
C GLN A 64 -13.64 -2.65 22.00
N ASN A 65 -13.90 -2.40 20.71
CA ASN A 65 -14.42 -1.10 20.23
C ASN A 65 -15.77 -1.23 19.50
N LEU A 66 -16.57 -2.25 19.80
CA LEU A 66 -17.86 -2.51 19.13
C LEU A 66 -18.80 -1.30 19.13
N ASP A 67 -18.84 -0.53 20.21
CA ASP A 67 -19.73 0.63 20.32
C ASP A 67 -19.28 1.78 19.40
N LYS A 68 -17.97 2.00 19.28
CA LYS A 68 -17.42 2.98 18.33
C LYS A 68 -17.70 2.54 16.89
N VAL A 69 -17.51 1.25 16.57
CA VAL A 69 -17.83 0.70 15.26
C VAL A 69 -19.33 0.87 14.94
N LYS A 70 -20.23 0.55 15.87
CA LYS A 70 -21.69 0.74 15.71
C LYS A 70 -22.05 2.23 15.52
N ARG A 71 -21.41 3.11 16.31
CA ARG A 71 -21.58 4.56 16.19
C ARG A 71 -21.19 5.04 14.80
N ASN A 72 -20.02 4.64 14.30
CA ASN A 72 -19.52 5.04 12.99
C ASN A 72 -20.43 4.55 11.86
N PHE A 73 -20.97 3.32 11.96
CA PHE A 73 -21.99 2.81 11.04
C PHE A 73 -23.26 3.66 11.07
N ARG A 74 -23.72 4.10 12.27
CA ARG A 74 -24.93 4.94 12.41
C ARG A 74 -24.69 6.29 11.76
N ILE A 75 -23.56 6.95 12.05
CA ILE A 75 -23.22 8.26 11.46
C ILE A 75 -23.14 8.14 9.93
N ALA A 76 -22.42 7.14 9.40
CA ALA A 76 -22.30 6.95 7.96
C ALA A 76 -23.67 6.77 7.28
N LYS A 77 -24.54 5.91 7.83
CA LYS A 77 -25.87 5.66 7.29
C LYS A 77 -26.74 6.90 7.32
N GLN A 78 -26.75 7.61 8.47
CA GLN A 78 -27.51 8.83 8.63
C GLN A 78 -27.03 9.91 7.66
N SER A 79 -25.73 10.15 7.58
CA SER A 79 -25.16 11.13 6.64
C SER A 79 -25.49 10.81 5.18
N ILE A 80 -25.44 9.53 4.77
CA ILE A 80 -25.80 9.12 3.41
C ILE A 80 -27.30 9.41 3.12
N LEU A 81 -28.19 9.16 4.08
CA LEU A 81 -29.62 9.45 3.93
C LEU A 81 -29.91 10.96 3.87
N GLU A 82 -29.21 11.77 4.67
CA GLU A 82 -29.34 13.23 4.70
C GLU A 82 -28.81 13.85 3.41
N GLU A 83 -27.61 13.43 2.98
CA GLU A 83 -26.90 14.00 1.84
C GLU A 83 -27.47 13.55 0.49
N ARG A 84 -28.05 12.35 0.41
CA ARG A 84 -28.59 11.74 -0.81
C ARG A 84 -27.63 11.92 -1.98
N PRO A 85 -26.39 11.35 -1.91
CA PRO A 85 -25.36 11.57 -2.91
C PRO A 85 -25.78 10.97 -4.26
N ASP A 86 -25.32 11.59 -5.35
CA ASP A 86 -25.42 11.02 -6.70
C ASP A 86 -24.56 9.76 -6.81
N VAL A 87 -23.34 9.81 -6.21
CA VAL A 87 -22.36 8.72 -6.24
C VAL A 87 -21.81 8.45 -4.83
N LEU A 88 -21.85 7.19 -4.41
CA LEU A 88 -21.15 6.67 -3.24
C LEU A 88 -19.86 5.98 -3.70
N ILE A 89 -18.71 6.52 -3.29
CA ILE A 89 -17.39 5.97 -3.63
C ILE A 89 -16.80 5.26 -2.41
N LEU A 90 -16.53 3.97 -2.55
CA LEU A 90 -15.96 3.11 -1.53
C LEU A 90 -14.49 2.84 -1.84
N ILE A 91 -13.59 3.07 -0.87
CA ILE A 91 -12.15 2.91 -1.07
C ILE A 91 -11.63 1.91 -0.05
N ASP A 92 -11.13 0.75 -0.53
CA ASP A 92 -10.67 -0.38 0.30
C ASP A 92 -11.64 -0.70 1.46
N TYR A 93 -11.16 -0.96 2.67
CA TYR A 93 -11.91 -1.12 3.93
C TYR A 93 -13.17 -2.03 3.84
N PRO A 94 -13.03 -3.28 3.36
CA PRO A 94 -14.13 -4.09 2.83
C PRO A 94 -15.21 -4.46 3.84
N SER A 95 -14.87 -4.68 5.11
CA SER A 95 -15.84 -5.14 6.11
C SER A 95 -16.88 -4.08 6.46
N PHE A 96 -16.50 -2.81 6.37
CA PHE A 96 -17.37 -1.65 6.56
C PHE A 96 -18.07 -1.30 5.23
N ASN A 97 -17.29 -1.12 4.18
CA ASN A 97 -17.76 -0.62 2.89
C ASN A 97 -18.84 -1.50 2.26
N LEU A 98 -18.71 -2.83 2.31
CA LEU A 98 -19.74 -3.74 1.77
C LEU A 98 -21.08 -3.68 2.52
N LYS A 99 -21.05 -3.41 3.83
CA LYS A 99 -22.29 -3.20 4.60
C LYS A 99 -22.97 -1.87 4.26
N ILE A 100 -22.16 -0.83 4.00
CA ILE A 100 -22.66 0.47 3.56
C ILE A 100 -23.19 0.39 2.12
N ALA A 101 -22.50 -0.30 1.20
CA ALA A 101 -22.98 -0.56 -0.15
C ALA A 101 -24.37 -1.23 -0.15
N LYS A 102 -24.52 -2.32 0.64
CA LYS A 102 -25.81 -3.00 0.82
C LYS A 102 -26.89 -2.04 1.34
N PHE A 103 -26.58 -1.24 2.36
CA PHE A 103 -27.50 -0.26 2.92
C PHE A 103 -27.91 0.79 1.87
N CYS A 104 -26.95 1.35 1.15
CA CYS A 104 -27.20 2.35 0.12
C CYS A 104 -28.15 1.79 -0.96
N LYS A 105 -27.91 0.60 -1.48
CA LYS A 105 -28.79 -0.05 -2.46
C LYS A 105 -30.19 -0.33 -1.95
N GLN A 106 -30.35 -0.55 -0.66
CA GLN A 106 -31.66 -0.81 -0.05
C GLN A 106 -32.49 0.47 0.15
N TYR A 107 -31.85 1.59 0.53
CA TYR A 107 -32.55 2.81 0.92
C TYR A 107 -32.44 3.96 -0.09
N LEU A 108 -31.42 3.95 -0.92
CA LEU A 108 -31.17 4.93 -1.98
C LEU A 108 -30.81 4.19 -3.29
N PRO A 109 -31.77 3.49 -3.92
CA PRO A 109 -31.50 2.66 -5.09
C PRO A 109 -30.96 3.43 -6.30
N ASN A 110 -31.24 4.73 -6.38
CA ASN A 110 -30.78 5.62 -7.45
C ASN A 110 -29.34 6.15 -7.22
N THR A 111 -28.79 6.01 -6.01
CA THR A 111 -27.38 6.36 -5.77
C THR A 111 -26.49 5.32 -6.42
N ARG A 112 -25.57 5.78 -7.27
CA ARG A 112 -24.58 4.93 -7.92
C ARG A 112 -23.47 4.58 -6.95
N VAL A 113 -23.17 3.30 -6.79
CA VAL A 113 -22.16 2.79 -5.86
C VAL A 113 -20.93 2.34 -6.64
N VAL A 114 -19.82 3.03 -6.46
CA VAL A 114 -18.53 2.77 -7.10
C VAL A 114 -17.56 2.21 -6.07
N TYR A 115 -16.96 1.06 -6.35
CA TYR A 115 -15.87 0.55 -5.54
C TYR A 115 -14.54 0.87 -6.22
N TYR A 116 -13.92 1.94 -5.79
CA TYR A 116 -12.56 2.32 -6.19
C TYR A 116 -11.54 1.69 -5.24
N ILE A 117 -10.54 1.00 -5.78
CA ILE A 117 -9.59 0.17 -5.04
C ILE A 117 -10.32 -0.95 -4.29
N PRO A 118 -10.85 -1.94 -5.00
CA PRO A 118 -11.53 -3.07 -4.38
C PRO A 118 -10.56 -3.88 -3.51
N PRO A 119 -11.08 -4.56 -2.49
CA PRO A 119 -10.23 -5.37 -1.61
C PRO A 119 -9.56 -6.51 -2.37
N LYS A 120 -8.37 -6.91 -1.91
CA LYS A 120 -7.55 -7.98 -2.51
C LYS A 120 -8.19 -9.37 -2.35
N ILE A 121 -9.46 -9.52 -2.83
CA ILE A 121 -10.22 -10.77 -2.71
C ILE A 121 -9.65 -11.91 -3.56
N TRP A 122 -8.83 -11.60 -4.54
CA TRP A 122 -8.08 -12.57 -5.33
C TRP A 122 -7.02 -13.32 -4.49
N ALA A 123 -6.52 -12.71 -3.41
CA ALA A 123 -5.59 -13.33 -2.47
C ALA A 123 -6.31 -14.17 -1.41
N TRP A 124 -7.43 -13.70 -0.88
CA TRP A 124 -8.19 -14.40 0.16
C TRP A 124 -9.65 -13.94 0.19
N LYS A 125 -10.57 -14.75 0.77
CA LYS A 125 -12.02 -14.44 0.85
C LYS A 125 -12.66 -14.18 -0.52
N LYS A 126 -12.33 -15.00 -1.53
CA LYS A 126 -12.85 -14.92 -2.91
C LYS A 126 -14.38 -14.84 -2.97
N TRP A 127 -15.10 -15.43 -2.00
CA TRP A 127 -16.56 -15.36 -1.90
C TRP A 127 -17.13 -13.94 -1.83
N ARG A 128 -16.33 -12.95 -1.41
CA ARG A 128 -16.75 -11.54 -1.39
C ARG A 128 -17.02 -10.95 -2.77
N VAL A 129 -16.55 -11.59 -3.83
CA VAL A 129 -16.79 -11.14 -5.22
C VAL A 129 -18.30 -10.98 -5.50
N HIS A 130 -19.13 -11.92 -5.02
CA HIS A 130 -20.58 -11.86 -5.20
C HIS A 130 -21.22 -10.70 -4.43
N SER A 131 -20.71 -10.38 -3.24
CA SER A 131 -21.21 -9.23 -2.47
C SER A 131 -20.82 -7.90 -3.11
N ILE A 132 -19.61 -7.79 -3.64
CA ILE A 132 -19.14 -6.59 -4.36
C ILE A 132 -20.03 -6.39 -5.60
N ALA A 133 -20.14 -7.39 -6.45
CA ALA A 133 -20.92 -7.32 -7.68
C ALA A 133 -22.42 -7.10 -7.46
N LYS A 134 -22.97 -7.58 -6.33
CA LYS A 134 -24.38 -7.39 -5.99
C LYS A 134 -24.74 -5.97 -5.54
N TYR A 135 -23.80 -5.29 -4.85
CA TYR A 135 -24.09 -4.03 -4.19
C TYR A 135 -23.31 -2.84 -4.74
N CYS A 136 -22.39 -3.08 -5.68
CA CYS A 136 -21.67 -2.03 -6.38
C CYS A 136 -22.03 -2.04 -7.86
N ASP A 137 -22.32 -0.89 -8.42
CA ASP A 137 -22.62 -0.75 -9.85
C ASP A 137 -21.33 -0.84 -10.67
N GLU A 138 -20.24 -0.36 -10.11
CA GLU A 138 -18.96 -0.27 -10.79
C GLU A 138 -17.81 -0.71 -9.86
N ILE A 139 -16.84 -1.40 -10.46
CA ILE A 139 -15.64 -1.89 -9.78
C ILE A 139 -14.43 -1.35 -10.54
N LEU A 140 -13.68 -0.45 -9.90
CA LEU A 140 -12.50 0.19 -10.46
C LEU A 140 -11.24 -0.39 -9.81
N GLY A 141 -10.66 -1.38 -10.47
CA GLY A 141 -9.48 -2.12 -10.01
C GLY A 141 -8.19 -1.38 -10.27
N ILE A 142 -7.19 -1.63 -9.42
CA ILE A 142 -5.87 -0.99 -9.50
C ILE A 142 -4.74 -1.95 -9.87
N PHE A 143 -5.07 -3.21 -10.16
CA PHE A 143 -4.12 -4.21 -10.66
C PHE A 143 -4.55 -4.73 -12.02
N PRO A 144 -3.64 -4.89 -12.99
CA PRO A 144 -3.97 -5.25 -14.38
C PRO A 144 -4.60 -6.63 -14.53
N PHE A 145 -4.47 -7.50 -13.53
CA PHE A 145 -5.08 -8.83 -13.54
C PHE A 145 -6.49 -8.87 -12.92
N GLU A 146 -6.96 -7.81 -12.26
CA GLU A 146 -8.27 -7.77 -11.59
C GLU A 146 -9.45 -7.90 -12.59
N PRO A 147 -9.45 -7.27 -13.76
CA PRO A 147 -10.50 -7.49 -14.74
C PRO A 147 -10.68 -8.98 -15.10
N ALA A 148 -9.58 -9.68 -15.38
CA ALA A 148 -9.62 -11.11 -15.67
C ALA A 148 -10.03 -11.96 -14.45
N PHE A 149 -9.73 -11.51 -13.22
CA PHE A 149 -10.20 -12.18 -12.02
C PHE A 149 -11.72 -12.05 -11.86
N TYR A 150 -12.29 -10.84 -11.97
CA TYR A 150 -13.73 -10.62 -11.86
C TYR A 150 -14.52 -11.28 -13.00
N ALA A 151 -13.99 -11.29 -14.22
CA ALA A 151 -14.60 -11.94 -15.38
C ALA A 151 -14.82 -13.45 -15.17
N LYS A 152 -13.97 -14.16 -14.42
CA LYS A 152 -14.17 -15.57 -14.06
C LYS A 152 -15.46 -15.84 -13.27
N TYR A 153 -16.00 -14.81 -12.64
CA TYR A 153 -17.25 -14.87 -11.87
C TYR A 153 -18.42 -14.21 -12.61
N GLY A 154 -18.21 -13.81 -13.88
CA GLY A 154 -19.24 -13.14 -14.70
C GLY A 154 -19.42 -11.66 -14.36
N TYR A 155 -18.45 -11.01 -13.71
CA TYR A 155 -18.54 -9.61 -13.31
C TYR A 155 -17.53 -8.74 -14.06
N GLN A 156 -17.91 -7.49 -14.31
CA GLN A 156 -17.04 -6.50 -14.93
C GLN A 156 -16.24 -5.75 -13.89
N CYS A 157 -14.96 -5.54 -14.18
CA CYS A 157 -14.06 -4.68 -13.41
C CYS A 157 -13.21 -3.90 -14.41
N HIS A 158 -13.04 -2.61 -14.16
CA HIS A 158 -12.25 -1.74 -15.01
C HIS A 158 -10.91 -1.46 -14.35
N TYR A 159 -9.82 -1.75 -15.06
CA TYR A 159 -8.49 -1.37 -14.61
C TYR A 159 -8.27 0.11 -14.88
N VAL A 160 -8.08 0.90 -13.83
CA VAL A 160 -7.95 2.37 -13.91
C VAL A 160 -6.51 2.86 -13.74
N GLY A 161 -5.54 1.96 -13.63
CA GLY A 161 -4.15 2.30 -13.30
C GLY A 161 -3.81 2.01 -11.84
N ASN A 162 -2.57 2.26 -11.46
CA ASN A 162 -2.08 1.93 -10.12
C ASN A 162 -1.60 3.18 -9.36
N PRO A 163 -2.21 3.52 -8.20
CA PRO A 163 -1.85 4.71 -7.43
C PRO A 163 -0.39 4.74 -6.93
N THR A 164 0.21 3.57 -6.66
CA THR A 164 1.63 3.47 -6.29
C THR A 164 2.51 3.89 -7.46
N ALA A 165 2.18 3.44 -8.68
CA ALA A 165 2.90 3.85 -9.89
C ALA A 165 2.79 5.37 -10.11
N ASP A 166 1.62 5.96 -9.87
CA ASP A 166 1.43 7.42 -9.97
C ASP A 166 2.31 8.18 -8.98
N SER A 167 2.37 7.72 -7.74
CA SER A 167 3.23 8.32 -6.70
C SER A 167 4.71 8.28 -7.08
N ILE A 168 5.17 7.15 -7.64
CA ILE A 168 6.57 7.01 -8.07
C ILE A 168 6.86 7.86 -9.33
N ARG A 169 5.94 7.95 -10.28
CA ARG A 169 6.09 8.88 -11.43
C ARG A 169 6.23 10.33 -10.96
N THR A 170 5.37 10.74 -10.03
CA THR A 170 5.43 12.10 -9.46
C THR A 170 6.77 12.34 -8.76
N PHE A 171 7.27 11.38 -8.02
CA PHE A 171 8.59 11.46 -7.39
C PHE A 171 9.71 11.58 -8.42
N ASN A 172 9.71 10.79 -9.50
CA ASN A 172 10.73 10.79 -10.55
C ASN A 172 10.74 12.08 -11.39
N LEU A 173 9.59 12.75 -11.55
CA LEU A 173 9.45 13.99 -12.31
C LEU A 173 9.90 15.23 -11.53
N GLN A 174 10.02 15.15 -10.21
CA GLN A 174 10.53 16.28 -9.43
C GLN A 174 12.03 16.49 -9.70
N PRO A 175 12.47 17.69 -10.13
CA PRO A 175 13.90 17.99 -10.39
C PRO A 175 14.79 17.70 -9.18
N ALA A 176 14.20 17.78 -8.01
CA ALA A 176 14.78 17.46 -6.72
C ALA A 176 14.81 15.95 -6.40
N GLY A 177 14.00 15.12 -7.04
CA GLY A 177 13.82 13.71 -6.66
C GLY A 177 15.12 12.89 -6.68
N ARG A 178 16.02 13.17 -7.61
CA ARG A 178 17.34 12.54 -7.67
C ARG A 178 18.47 13.35 -7.02
N SER A 179 18.40 14.69 -7.01
CA SER A 179 19.48 15.53 -6.48
C SER A 179 19.25 15.99 -5.03
N THR A 180 17.99 16.17 -4.59
CA THR A 180 17.68 16.46 -3.17
C THR A 180 17.61 15.21 -2.30
N ALA A 181 17.54 14.01 -2.88
CA ALA A 181 17.84 12.80 -2.15
C ALA A 181 19.21 12.92 -1.44
N ARG A 182 20.18 13.58 -2.05
CA ARG A 182 21.47 13.93 -1.46
C ARG A 182 21.40 15.03 -0.37
N LYS A 183 20.39 15.93 -0.40
CA LYS A 183 20.27 17.05 0.55
C LYS A 183 19.21 16.83 1.65
N ALA A 184 18.25 15.94 1.45
CA ALA A 184 17.18 15.66 2.41
C ALA A 184 17.55 14.58 3.44
N SER A 185 18.63 13.84 3.25
CA SER A 185 19.27 13.15 4.35
C SER A 185 19.95 14.26 5.19
N ASN A 186 19.49 14.50 6.40
CA ASN A 186 20.23 15.26 7.41
C ASN A 186 21.49 14.47 7.85
N LEU A 187 22.24 13.96 6.88
CA LEU A 187 23.60 13.48 7.09
C LEU A 187 24.45 14.71 7.36
N PRO A 188 25.22 14.74 8.47
CA PRO A 188 26.08 15.86 8.79
C PRO A 188 27.01 16.12 7.60
N THR A 189 26.77 17.21 6.88
CA THR A 189 27.69 17.73 5.87
C THR A 189 28.86 18.35 6.62
N THR A 190 29.75 17.54 7.12
CA THR A 190 31.10 18.00 7.43
C THR A 190 31.79 18.18 6.06
N GLY A 191 32.19 19.40 5.78
CA GLY A 191 32.67 19.89 4.49
C GLY A 191 33.98 19.25 3.98
N ALA A 192 33.91 18.00 3.66
CA ALA A 192 34.85 17.27 2.82
C ALA A 192 34.03 16.35 1.93
N SER A 193 34.43 16.08 0.69
CA SER A 193 33.91 15.04 -0.18
C SER A 193 34.16 13.68 0.47
N VAL A 194 33.35 13.33 1.46
CA VAL A 194 33.33 11.99 2.05
C VAL A 194 32.66 11.13 0.99
N ASP A 195 33.37 10.17 0.42
CA ASP A 195 32.78 9.07 -0.35
C ASP A 195 31.76 8.37 0.55
N LEU A 196 30.46 8.73 0.36
CA LEU A 196 29.37 8.15 1.12
C LEU A 196 29.33 6.66 0.80
N LEU A 197 29.45 5.82 1.83
CA LEU A 197 29.33 4.37 1.68
C LEU A 197 28.01 4.03 0.97
N PRO A 198 28.01 3.03 0.07
CA PRO A 198 26.80 2.56 -0.55
C PRO A 198 25.82 2.05 0.50
N THR A 199 24.53 2.24 0.25
CA THR A 199 23.46 2.05 1.26
C THR A 199 22.77 0.71 1.13
N ILE A 200 22.51 0.05 2.27
CA ILE A 200 21.51 -1.01 2.44
C ILE A 200 20.30 -0.39 3.13
N ALA A 201 19.12 -0.47 2.50
CA ALA A 201 17.88 0.07 3.04
C ALA A 201 17.05 -1.02 3.74
N LEU A 202 16.54 -0.73 4.95
CA LEU A 202 15.66 -1.61 5.70
C LEU A 202 14.29 -0.94 5.87
N LEU A 203 13.24 -1.58 5.36
CA LEU A 203 11.85 -1.16 5.49
C LEU A 203 11.09 -2.20 6.34
N PRO A 204 11.08 -2.08 7.68
CA PRO A 204 10.65 -3.16 8.56
C PRO A 204 9.13 -3.32 8.68
N GLY A 205 8.35 -2.43 8.11
CA GLY A 205 6.89 -2.47 8.12
C GLY A 205 6.23 -1.16 8.54
N SER A 206 4.91 -1.16 8.58
CA SER A 206 4.09 0.02 8.85
C SER A 206 3.45 0.02 10.24
N ARG A 207 3.57 -1.05 11.01
CA ARG A 207 2.97 -1.25 12.34
C ARG A 207 4.01 -1.64 13.37
N CYS A 208 3.81 -1.20 14.63
CA CYS A 208 4.72 -1.56 15.72
C CYS A 208 4.96 -3.07 15.82
N SER A 209 3.91 -3.90 15.65
CA SER A 209 4.04 -5.35 15.67
C SER A 209 4.88 -5.92 14.53
N GLU A 210 4.77 -5.36 13.33
CA GLU A 210 5.60 -5.76 12.19
C GLU A 210 7.07 -5.40 12.45
N ILE A 211 7.31 -4.15 12.86
CA ILE A 211 8.65 -3.63 13.13
C ILE A 211 9.34 -4.42 14.23
N SER A 212 8.68 -4.66 15.37
CA SER A 212 9.26 -5.41 16.48
C SER A 212 9.63 -6.86 16.15
N HIS A 213 8.93 -7.47 15.18
CA HIS A 213 9.24 -8.85 14.76
C HIS A 213 10.24 -8.92 13.59
N CYS A 214 10.24 -7.92 12.71
CA CYS A 214 11.08 -7.97 11.50
C CYS A 214 12.42 -7.25 11.68
N LEU A 215 12.42 -6.08 12.30
CA LEU A 215 13.61 -5.22 12.36
C LEU A 215 14.84 -5.89 13.01
N PRO A 216 14.73 -6.65 14.12
CA PRO A 216 15.89 -7.30 14.72
C PRO A 216 16.62 -8.23 13.75
N THR A 217 15.89 -9.15 13.12
CA THR A 217 16.46 -10.11 12.16
C THR A 217 17.02 -9.41 10.91
N MET A 218 16.35 -8.35 10.44
CA MET A 218 16.83 -7.55 9.29
C MET A 218 18.14 -6.85 9.63
N LEU A 219 18.27 -6.26 10.82
CA LEU A 219 19.46 -5.59 11.30
C LEU A 219 20.63 -6.56 11.50
N GLU A 220 20.39 -7.70 12.14
CA GLU A 220 21.41 -8.73 12.34
C GLU A 220 22.03 -9.19 11.00
N ALA A 221 21.16 -9.48 10.01
CA ALA A 221 21.61 -9.88 8.68
C ALA A 221 22.34 -8.74 7.95
N ALA A 222 21.79 -7.53 7.99
CA ALA A 222 22.40 -6.39 7.32
C ALA A 222 23.76 -6.00 7.94
N ARG A 223 23.93 -6.06 9.27
CA ARG A 223 25.19 -5.81 9.96
C ARG A 223 26.27 -6.82 9.57
N GLU A 224 25.90 -8.10 9.46
CA GLU A 224 26.84 -9.15 9.04
C GLU A 224 27.38 -8.91 7.64
N VAL A 225 26.50 -8.49 6.71
CA VAL A 225 26.88 -8.29 5.30
C VAL A 225 27.52 -6.93 5.06
N ALA A 226 27.09 -5.89 5.78
CA ALA A 226 27.56 -4.53 5.57
C ALA A 226 29.03 -4.34 5.94
N GLY A 227 29.47 -4.91 7.06
CA GLY A 227 30.81 -4.63 7.61
C GLY A 227 31.08 -3.12 7.64
N ASP A 228 32.27 -2.74 7.19
CA ASP A 228 32.66 -1.34 7.02
C ASP A 228 32.41 -0.78 5.61
N ASN A 229 31.80 -1.58 4.70
CA ASN A 229 31.67 -1.24 3.29
C ASN A 229 30.32 -0.62 2.93
N TYR A 230 29.30 -0.73 3.80
CA TYR A 230 27.95 -0.25 3.55
C TYR A 230 27.39 0.50 4.74
N GLN A 231 26.62 1.55 4.46
CA GLN A 231 25.77 2.21 5.45
C GLN A 231 24.42 1.52 5.52
N ILE A 232 23.93 1.26 6.72
CA ILE A 232 22.57 0.74 6.92
C ILE A 232 21.63 1.90 7.25
N ILE A 233 20.54 2.03 6.50
CA ILE A 233 19.50 3.03 6.73
C ILE A 233 18.17 2.34 6.99
N VAL A 234 17.59 2.60 8.15
CA VAL A 234 16.24 2.14 8.53
C VAL A 234 15.22 3.20 8.18
N VAL A 235 14.16 2.81 7.47
CA VAL A 235 13.06 3.70 7.11
C VAL A 235 11.96 3.60 8.14
N ALA A 236 11.72 4.70 8.86
CA ALA A 236 10.66 4.79 9.85
C ALA A 236 9.27 4.89 9.18
N ALA A 237 8.31 4.16 9.72
CA ALA A 237 6.92 4.22 9.26
C ALA A 237 6.26 5.56 9.65
N PRO A 238 5.37 6.11 8.80
CA PRO A 238 4.58 7.27 9.17
C PRO A 238 3.75 7.01 10.44
N GLY A 239 3.76 7.97 11.38
CA GLY A 239 2.96 7.88 12.59
C GLY A 239 3.52 7.03 13.72
N ILE A 240 4.71 6.43 13.55
CA ILE A 240 5.44 5.75 14.63
C ILE A 240 6.60 6.66 15.07
N ASP A 241 6.70 6.90 16.38
CA ASP A 241 7.72 7.75 16.96
C ASP A 241 9.12 7.15 16.79
N ASP A 242 10.13 8.00 16.63
CA ASP A 242 11.52 7.58 16.45
C ASP A 242 12.04 6.82 17.69
N SER A 243 11.53 7.16 18.89
CA SER A 243 11.88 6.46 20.14
C SER A 243 11.55 4.97 20.11
N PHE A 244 10.57 4.56 19.29
CA PHE A 244 10.24 3.14 19.10
C PHE A 244 11.36 2.34 18.44
N TYR A 245 12.16 2.99 17.59
CA TYR A 245 13.25 2.35 16.86
C TYR A 245 14.57 2.34 17.65
N GLN A 246 14.77 3.31 18.55
CA GLN A 246 16.03 3.50 19.29
C GLN A 246 16.56 2.23 19.98
N PRO A 247 15.74 1.36 20.59
CA PRO A 247 16.24 0.14 21.24
C PRO A 247 16.88 -0.87 20.28
N TYR A 248 16.63 -0.76 18.99
CA TYR A 248 17.13 -1.67 17.95
C TYR A 248 18.38 -1.15 17.26
N LEU A 249 18.55 0.19 17.23
CA LEU A 249 19.61 0.86 16.48
C LEU A 249 20.89 0.99 17.32
N ASN A 250 22.03 0.77 16.66
CA ASN A 250 23.37 1.09 17.20
C ASN A 250 23.90 2.36 16.50
N ASN A 251 24.42 2.17 15.28
CA ASN A 251 24.99 3.26 14.47
C ASN A 251 24.20 3.46 13.16
N GLU A 252 23.09 2.75 12.97
CA GLU A 252 22.28 2.85 11.77
C GLU A 252 21.53 4.18 11.73
N VAL A 253 21.36 4.71 10.52
CA VAL A 253 20.61 5.96 10.30
C VAL A 253 19.12 5.67 10.24
N LEU A 254 18.32 6.41 10.99
CA LEU A 254 16.86 6.40 10.89
C LEU A 254 16.41 7.54 9.98
N THR A 255 15.51 7.25 9.03
CA THR A 255 14.98 8.26 8.10
C THR A 255 13.49 8.12 7.90
N ARG A 256 12.83 9.19 7.45
CA ARG A 256 11.40 9.22 7.06
C ARG A 256 11.19 9.44 5.56
N TYR A 257 12.25 9.25 4.76
CA TYR A 257 12.23 9.49 3.31
C TYR A 257 12.40 8.17 2.52
N PRO A 258 11.36 7.31 2.44
CA PRO A 258 11.47 5.98 1.83
C PRO A 258 11.95 6.03 0.39
N TYR A 259 11.36 6.89 -0.45
CA TYR A 259 11.68 6.94 -1.87
C TYR A 259 13.10 7.43 -2.15
N ALA A 260 13.53 8.46 -1.40
CA ALA A 260 14.89 8.97 -1.52
C ALA A 260 15.92 7.92 -1.08
N THR A 261 15.63 7.18 -0.02
CA THR A 261 16.48 6.10 0.48
C THR A 261 16.56 4.96 -0.53
N LEU A 262 15.42 4.48 -1.05
CA LEU A 262 15.38 3.42 -2.04
C LEU A 262 16.08 3.78 -3.36
N ALA A 263 15.97 5.06 -3.79
CA ALA A 263 16.63 5.52 -5.02
C ALA A 263 18.16 5.54 -4.93
N GLN A 264 18.74 5.53 -3.72
CA GLN A 264 20.19 5.52 -3.48
C GLN A 264 20.69 4.16 -3.01
N ALA A 265 19.81 3.29 -2.53
CA ALA A 265 20.20 2.01 -1.96
C ALA A 265 20.73 1.04 -3.05
N LYS A 266 21.81 0.35 -2.71
CA LYS A 266 22.35 -0.76 -3.52
C LYS A 266 21.44 -1.98 -3.44
N ALA A 267 20.89 -2.24 -2.25
CA ALA A 267 19.94 -3.30 -1.99
C ALA A 267 18.99 -2.90 -0.86
N ALA A 268 17.81 -3.52 -0.80
CA ALA A 268 16.85 -3.33 0.27
C ALA A 268 16.31 -4.65 0.82
N VAL A 269 16.04 -4.66 2.14
CA VAL A 269 15.19 -5.68 2.78
C VAL A 269 13.87 -5.02 3.12
N VAL A 270 12.77 -5.54 2.56
CA VAL A 270 11.47 -4.88 2.64
C VAL A 270 10.43 -5.82 3.24
N ASN A 271 9.78 -5.40 4.33
CA ASN A 271 8.63 -6.15 4.85
C ASN A 271 7.49 -6.14 3.82
N SER A 272 6.91 -7.32 3.59
CA SER A 272 5.92 -7.54 2.53
C SER A 272 4.71 -6.60 2.66
N GLY A 273 4.45 -5.84 1.60
CA GLY A 273 3.37 -4.86 1.52
C GLY A 273 3.49 -4.04 0.24
N THR A 274 2.89 -2.86 0.24
CA THR A 274 2.98 -1.91 -0.89
C THR A 274 4.42 -1.43 -1.12
N ALA A 275 5.22 -1.37 -0.04
CA ALA A 275 6.62 -0.94 -0.09
C ALA A 275 7.49 -1.80 -1.03
N THR A 276 7.18 -3.10 -1.20
CA THR A 276 7.90 -3.93 -2.18
C THR A 276 7.66 -3.47 -3.61
N LEU A 277 6.43 -3.08 -3.94
CA LEU A 277 6.11 -2.52 -5.25
C LEU A 277 6.76 -1.15 -5.45
N GLU A 278 6.76 -0.30 -4.42
CA GLU A 278 7.46 0.99 -4.44
C GLU A 278 8.95 0.82 -4.72
N ALA A 279 9.63 -0.08 -4.01
CA ALA A 279 11.05 -0.37 -4.21
C ALA A 279 11.35 -0.87 -5.63
N ALA A 280 10.51 -1.77 -6.17
CA ALA A 280 10.66 -2.26 -7.54
C ALA A 280 10.47 -1.13 -8.57
N LEU A 281 9.46 -0.29 -8.41
CA LEU A 281 9.17 0.81 -9.33
C LEU A 281 10.21 1.94 -9.26
N ILE A 282 10.88 2.13 -8.13
CA ILE A 282 12.03 3.03 -7.99
C ILE A 282 13.28 2.43 -8.65
N GLY A 283 13.34 1.09 -8.77
CA GLY A 283 14.49 0.38 -9.32
C GLY A 283 15.51 -0.06 -8.27
N CYS A 284 15.08 -0.26 -7.01
CA CYS A 284 15.94 -0.76 -5.94
C CYS A 284 15.91 -2.30 -5.90
N PRO A 285 17.04 -3.00 -6.09
CA PRO A 285 17.12 -4.44 -5.88
C PRO A 285 16.72 -4.79 -4.45
N GLN A 286 15.89 -5.83 -4.28
CA GLN A 286 15.33 -6.12 -2.96
C GLN A 286 15.05 -7.59 -2.72
N THR A 287 14.97 -7.96 -1.44
CA THR A 287 14.29 -9.15 -0.95
C THR A 287 13.10 -8.77 -0.08
N ALA A 288 12.02 -9.53 -0.17
CA ALA A 288 10.85 -9.34 0.66
C ALA A 288 10.88 -10.29 1.87
N VAL A 289 10.57 -9.73 3.04
CA VAL A 289 10.48 -10.51 4.28
C VAL A 289 9.06 -10.41 4.86
N TYR A 290 8.63 -11.43 5.59
CA TYR A 290 7.38 -11.37 6.33
C TYR A 290 7.41 -12.34 7.51
N HIS A 291 7.17 -11.80 8.71
CA HIS A 291 7.04 -12.61 9.92
C HIS A 291 5.59 -13.07 10.09
N VAL A 292 5.38 -14.35 10.27
CA VAL A 292 4.07 -14.94 10.62
C VAL A 292 4.05 -15.24 12.11
N THR A 293 3.20 -14.52 12.85
CA THR A 293 3.01 -14.78 14.28
C THR A 293 2.19 -16.06 14.46
N GLY A 294 2.76 -17.12 15.01
CA GLY A 294 2.08 -18.36 15.29
C GLY A 294 3.01 -19.57 15.42
N SER A 295 2.48 -20.67 15.95
CA SER A 295 3.22 -21.93 16.03
C SER A 295 3.51 -22.48 14.63
N LYS A 296 4.69 -23.11 14.43
CA LYS A 296 5.05 -23.84 13.20
C LYS A 296 3.96 -24.84 12.74
N TYR A 297 3.19 -25.37 13.68
CA TYR A 297 2.04 -26.24 13.42
C TYR A 297 0.84 -25.47 12.83
N LEU A 298 0.58 -24.26 13.32
CA LEU A 298 -0.49 -23.39 12.80
C LEU A 298 -0.15 -22.89 11.38
N GLU A 299 1.11 -22.59 11.12
CA GLU A 299 1.63 -22.28 9.79
C GLU A 299 1.36 -23.42 8.81
N LYS A 300 1.70 -24.66 9.18
CA LYS A 300 1.48 -25.86 8.35
C LYS A 300 0.01 -26.13 8.08
N LEU A 301 -0.87 -25.85 9.05
CA LEU A 301 -2.32 -26.01 8.92
C LEU A 301 -2.96 -24.90 8.07
N LEU A 302 -2.51 -23.65 8.23
CA LEU A 302 -3.04 -22.49 7.51
C LEU A 302 -2.42 -22.31 6.12
N ARG A 303 -1.26 -22.92 5.86
CA ARG A 303 -0.54 -22.84 4.59
C ARG A 303 -1.42 -23.08 3.36
N PRO A 304 -2.25 -24.14 3.27
CA PRO A 304 -3.11 -24.37 2.10
C PRO A 304 -4.26 -23.36 1.98
N ILE A 305 -4.64 -22.68 3.07
CA ILE A 305 -5.72 -21.69 3.10
C ILE A 305 -5.18 -20.28 2.83
N MET A 306 -4.01 -19.96 3.37
CA MET A 306 -3.35 -18.66 3.20
C MET A 306 -2.54 -18.56 1.89
N PHE A 307 -2.04 -19.69 1.40
CA PHE A 307 -1.13 -19.79 0.24
C PHE A 307 -1.81 -20.42 -0.97
N SER A 308 -3.05 -20.07 -1.26
CA SER A 308 -3.70 -20.42 -2.53
C SER A 308 -3.13 -19.63 -3.73
N ILE A 309 -2.18 -18.75 -3.48
CA ILE A 309 -1.43 -17.98 -4.47
C ILE A 309 0.04 -18.39 -4.42
N PRO A 310 0.71 -18.56 -5.58
CA PRO A 310 2.11 -18.98 -5.64
C PRO A 310 3.08 -17.90 -5.11
N HIS A 311 2.67 -16.63 -5.09
CA HIS A 311 3.48 -15.48 -4.70
C HIS A 311 2.77 -14.63 -3.65
N PHE A 312 3.53 -13.91 -2.85
CA PHE A 312 3.04 -13.12 -1.73
C PHE A 312 3.12 -11.61 -1.97
N THR A 313 4.17 -11.16 -2.68
CA THR A 313 4.39 -9.76 -2.99
C THR A 313 3.70 -9.35 -4.29
N LEU A 314 3.28 -8.10 -4.38
CA LEU A 314 2.73 -7.55 -5.63
C LEU A 314 3.74 -7.60 -6.78
N VAL A 315 5.03 -7.48 -6.49
CA VAL A 315 6.13 -7.58 -7.46
C VAL A 315 6.13 -8.91 -8.18
N ASN A 316 5.82 -10.01 -7.48
CA ASN A 316 5.76 -11.35 -8.06
C ASN A 316 4.35 -11.73 -8.56
N ILE A 317 3.29 -11.22 -7.90
CA ILE A 317 1.89 -11.51 -8.25
C ILE A 317 1.49 -10.89 -9.58
N ILE A 318 1.84 -9.61 -9.83
CA ILE A 318 1.42 -8.88 -11.03
C ILE A 318 1.91 -9.58 -12.31
N PRO A 319 3.20 -9.92 -12.45
CA PRO A 319 3.72 -10.64 -13.61
C PRO A 319 3.51 -12.15 -13.55
N LYS A 320 3.05 -12.70 -12.41
CA LYS A 320 2.93 -14.14 -12.13
C LYS A 320 4.27 -14.88 -12.22
N GLN A 321 5.32 -14.24 -11.79
CA GLN A 321 6.71 -14.72 -11.86
C GLN A 321 7.45 -14.33 -10.58
N GLU A 322 8.37 -15.16 -10.13
CA GLU A 322 9.28 -14.83 -9.03
C GLU A 322 10.38 -13.89 -9.55
N ILE A 323 10.23 -12.59 -9.28
CA ILE A 323 11.20 -11.54 -9.62
C ILE A 323 12.13 -11.30 -8.44
N ILE A 324 11.56 -11.30 -7.23
CA ILE A 324 12.29 -11.10 -5.98
C ILE A 324 12.10 -12.31 -5.07
N GLN A 325 13.10 -12.61 -4.27
CA GLN A 325 13.01 -13.65 -3.24
C GLN A 325 12.02 -13.23 -2.14
N GLU A 326 11.16 -14.16 -1.75
CA GLU A 326 10.19 -14.00 -0.66
C GLU A 326 10.57 -14.87 0.53
N LEU A 327 11.20 -14.26 1.53
CA LEU A 327 11.62 -14.91 2.76
C LEU A 327 10.51 -14.80 3.81
N ILE A 328 9.58 -15.75 3.80
CA ILE A 328 8.35 -15.71 4.58
C ILE A 328 8.36 -16.81 5.65
N ALA A 329 7.87 -16.49 6.84
CA ALA A 329 7.65 -17.41 7.95
C ALA A 329 8.94 -18.18 8.32
N SER A 330 9.01 -19.48 8.10
CA SER A 330 10.19 -20.32 8.42
C SER A 330 11.41 -20.00 7.55
N ARG A 331 11.24 -19.35 6.38
CA ARG A 331 12.34 -18.89 5.53
C ARG A 331 12.90 -17.54 5.96
N PHE A 332 12.19 -16.78 6.79
CA PHE A 332 12.65 -15.51 7.33
C PHE A 332 13.61 -15.79 8.50
N THR A 333 14.85 -16.01 8.20
CA THR A 333 15.96 -16.19 9.14
C THR A 333 17.09 -15.21 8.81
N LYS A 334 17.95 -14.93 9.78
CA LYS A 334 19.13 -14.08 9.59
C LYS A 334 20.01 -14.58 8.43
N GLU A 335 20.27 -15.88 8.40
CA GLU A 335 21.16 -16.51 7.40
C GLU A 335 20.58 -16.36 5.99
N ASN A 336 19.28 -16.59 5.81
CA ASN A 336 18.65 -16.46 4.49
C ASN A 336 18.60 -14.99 4.03
N VAL A 337 18.36 -14.04 4.94
CA VAL A 337 18.38 -12.61 4.63
C VAL A 337 19.80 -12.16 4.30
N ALA A 338 20.81 -12.57 5.06
CA ALA A 338 22.20 -12.26 4.80
C ALA A 338 22.65 -12.83 3.43
N HIS A 339 22.37 -14.09 3.17
CA HIS A 339 22.70 -14.72 1.88
C HIS A 339 22.08 -13.98 0.69
N GLU A 340 20.79 -13.61 0.79
CA GLU A 340 20.13 -12.89 -0.30
C GLU A 340 20.66 -11.45 -0.44
N LEU A 341 20.98 -10.77 0.66
CA LEU A 341 21.68 -9.47 0.62
C LEU A 341 23.04 -9.57 -0.07
N GLU A 342 23.87 -10.55 0.29
CA GLU A 342 25.15 -10.77 -0.37
C GLU A 342 24.99 -10.95 -1.87
N ARG A 343 23.99 -11.73 -2.29
CA ARG A 343 23.68 -11.96 -3.68
C ARG A 343 23.24 -10.68 -4.40
N LEU A 344 22.35 -9.89 -3.76
CA LEU A 344 21.92 -8.60 -4.29
C LEU A 344 23.05 -7.58 -4.42
N LEU A 345 24.08 -7.67 -3.58
CA LEU A 345 25.20 -6.74 -3.58
C LEU A 345 26.32 -7.14 -4.56
N ASN A 346 26.55 -8.45 -4.76
CA ASN A 346 27.74 -8.97 -5.42
C ASN A 346 27.46 -9.72 -6.75
N ASP A 347 26.23 -10.22 -6.98
CA ASP A 347 25.84 -10.93 -8.23
C ASP A 347 25.22 -9.94 -9.23
N GLU A 348 26.05 -9.32 -10.06
CA GLU A 348 25.59 -8.33 -11.04
C GLU A 348 24.62 -8.92 -12.09
N PRO A 349 24.79 -10.13 -12.66
CA PRO A 349 23.81 -10.76 -13.53
C PRO A 349 22.45 -10.94 -12.89
N TYR A 350 22.41 -11.35 -11.61
CA TYR A 350 21.16 -11.50 -10.86
C TYR A 350 20.44 -10.15 -10.67
N ARG A 351 21.18 -9.14 -10.26
CA ARG A 351 20.65 -7.77 -10.12
C ARG A 351 20.11 -7.22 -11.44
N GLN A 352 20.86 -7.37 -12.52
CA GLN A 352 20.44 -6.87 -13.83
C GLN A 352 19.16 -7.57 -14.30
N THR A 353 19.05 -8.88 -14.08
CA THR A 353 17.81 -9.64 -14.36
C THR A 353 16.62 -9.10 -13.57
N MET A 354 16.81 -8.82 -12.27
CA MET A 354 15.78 -8.23 -11.42
C MET A 354 15.35 -6.84 -11.92
N LEU A 355 16.30 -5.98 -12.26
CA LEU A 355 16.03 -4.63 -12.79
C LEU A 355 15.30 -4.66 -14.13
N ASN A 356 15.66 -5.58 -15.03
CA ASN A 356 14.95 -5.78 -16.30
C ASN A 356 13.50 -6.21 -16.07
N ASN A 357 13.26 -7.09 -15.09
CA ASN A 357 11.91 -7.49 -14.70
C ASN A 357 11.11 -6.32 -14.07
N TYR A 358 11.74 -5.39 -13.40
CA TYR A 358 11.09 -4.17 -12.92
C TYR A 358 10.63 -3.26 -14.07
N GLN A 359 11.39 -3.20 -15.17
CA GLN A 359 10.93 -2.48 -16.37
C GLN A 359 9.67 -3.15 -16.97
N ASN A 360 9.65 -4.49 -17.02
CA ASN A 360 8.45 -5.21 -17.44
C ASN A 360 7.25 -4.95 -16.52
N LEU A 361 7.48 -4.79 -15.22
CA LEU A 361 6.43 -4.45 -14.26
C LEU A 361 5.81 -3.07 -14.57
N TRP A 362 6.63 -2.07 -14.94
CA TRP A 362 6.15 -0.78 -15.41
C TRP A 362 5.26 -0.90 -16.65
N VAL A 363 5.65 -1.73 -17.61
CA VAL A 363 4.86 -1.99 -18.83
C VAL A 363 3.51 -2.61 -18.47
N LEU A 364 3.48 -3.60 -17.56
CA LEU A 364 2.23 -4.25 -17.11
C LEU A 364 1.29 -3.29 -16.39
N LEU A 365 1.83 -2.36 -15.59
CA LEU A 365 1.02 -1.36 -14.89
C LEU A 365 0.49 -0.26 -15.82
N GLY A 366 1.07 -0.11 -17.01
CA GLY A 366 0.68 0.92 -17.96
C GLY A 366 0.99 2.35 -17.51
N ASN A 367 0.64 3.32 -18.34
CA ASN A 367 0.99 4.74 -18.11
C ASN A 367 -0.18 5.61 -17.61
N GLN A 368 -1.39 5.04 -17.52
CA GLN A 368 -2.57 5.77 -17.08
C GLN A 368 -2.49 6.17 -15.60
N SER A 369 -2.94 7.39 -15.29
CA SER A 369 -3.13 7.84 -13.91
C SER A 369 -4.38 7.20 -13.32
N ALA A 370 -4.24 6.56 -12.16
CA ALA A 370 -5.34 5.88 -11.49
C ALA A 370 -6.47 6.85 -11.12
N ALA A 371 -6.13 8.03 -10.60
CA ALA A 371 -7.12 9.04 -10.22
C ALA A 371 -7.83 9.64 -11.43
N GLU A 372 -7.10 9.94 -12.53
CA GLU A 372 -7.67 10.51 -13.74
C GLU A 372 -8.60 9.53 -14.44
N SER A 373 -8.14 8.29 -14.66
CA SER A 373 -8.95 7.25 -15.30
C SER A 373 -10.19 6.90 -14.48
N ALA A 374 -10.06 6.83 -13.14
CA ALA A 374 -11.21 6.60 -12.26
C ALA A 374 -12.22 7.75 -12.33
N ALA A 375 -11.75 9.01 -12.30
CA ALA A 375 -12.61 10.19 -12.41
C ALA A 375 -13.31 10.26 -13.76
N GLU A 376 -12.60 9.99 -14.86
CA GLU A 376 -13.20 9.91 -16.20
C GLU A 376 -14.31 8.89 -16.26
N TYR A 377 -14.03 7.69 -15.77
CA TYR A 377 -15.03 6.61 -15.75
C TYR A 377 -16.26 7.01 -14.92
N ILE A 378 -16.06 7.54 -13.71
CA ILE A 378 -17.15 7.95 -12.81
C ILE A 378 -18.02 9.05 -13.45
N ILE A 379 -17.46 9.98 -14.21
CA ILE A 379 -18.23 11.06 -14.83
C ILE A 379 -18.86 10.63 -16.15
N SER A 380 -18.22 9.78 -16.95
CA SER A 380 -18.73 9.38 -18.26
C SER A 380 -19.89 8.38 -18.20
N THR A 381 -20.01 7.60 -17.12
CA THR A 381 -21.07 6.58 -16.93
C THR A 381 -22.33 7.18 -16.24
N ARG A 382 -22.76 8.37 -16.67
CA ARG A 382 -23.99 9.04 -16.18
C ARG A 382 -25.26 8.32 -16.61
#